data_ad1334ddf7d44dc0c75c7e9f13364ee1
#
_entry.id   ad1334ddf7d44dc0c75c7e9f13364ee1
#
_cell.length_a   1.000
_cell.length_b   1.000
_cell.length_c   1.000
_cell.angle_alpha   90.00
_cell.angle_beta   90.00
_cell.angle_gamma   90.00
#
_symmetry.space_group_name_H-M   'P 1'
#
loop_
_entity.id
_entity.type
_entity.pdbx_description
1 polymer ?
#
loop_
_entity_poly.entity_id
_entity_poly.type
_entity_poly.pdbx_seq_one_letter_code
_entity_poly.pdbx_strand_id
1 'polypeptide(L)'
;KMSSVTGINSPAFPAKYTSSHYLSWNVTKRLSVGLFETIVYQDSSGTRGYDVNYLNPIIFYRSVEFSIGSASGNALMGLNLRYKLTDLLTLYGQFVLDEFSADRNFGGQNSWANKFGYQLGFKSFNTFHVPNLTVQSEINWVRPYTYSHREPLQNYAHYNQALAHPLGGNFFESVTLVRYNYKRWFMEGELMYASIGQDSLGSNWGTNIFLSYNSREQDLDNVV
;
A
#
# COMPACT_ATOMS: atom_id res chain seq x y z
N LYS A 1 -2.96 15.16 12.01
CA LYS A 1 -3.71 14.97 13.25
C LYS A 1 -5.07 14.42 12.90
N MET A 2 -5.30 13.13 13.15
CA MET A 2 -6.64 12.56 13.05
C MET A 2 -7.46 13.08 14.23
N SER A 3 -8.60 13.71 13.94
CA SER A 3 -9.62 13.95 14.94
C SER A 3 -10.35 12.63 15.17
N SER A 4 -10.07 11.93 16.23
CA SER A 4 -11.02 10.94 16.74
C SER A 4 -11.99 11.64 17.65
N VAL A 5 -13.23 11.61 17.27
CA VAL A 5 -14.33 11.99 18.15
C VAL A 5 -14.51 10.85 19.13
N THR A 6 -13.94 10.94 20.32
CA THR A 6 -14.43 10.09 21.43
C THR A 6 -13.89 10.57 22.77
N GLY A 7 -14.84 10.80 23.69
CA GLY A 7 -14.64 10.76 25.13
C GLY A 7 -13.83 11.91 25.75
N ILE A 8 -14.34 12.44 26.81
CA ILE A 8 -13.89 13.63 27.56
C ILE A 8 -12.44 13.48 28.14
N ASN A 9 -11.82 12.29 28.01
CA ASN A 9 -10.47 11.99 28.52
C ASN A 9 -9.48 11.48 27.48
N SER A 10 -9.82 11.50 26.19
CA SER A 10 -8.85 11.20 25.12
C SER A 10 -8.10 12.46 24.70
N PRO A 11 -6.79 12.42 24.49
CA PRO A 11 -6.12 13.54 23.86
C PRO A 11 -6.83 13.82 22.54
N ALA A 12 -7.17 15.09 22.29
CA ALA A 12 -7.94 15.52 21.12
C ALA A 12 -7.33 15.04 19.79
N PHE A 13 -6.06 14.63 19.80
CA PHE A 13 -5.29 14.14 18.67
C PHE A 13 -4.29 13.07 19.11
N PRO A 14 -4.68 11.78 19.12
CA PRO A 14 -3.75 10.71 19.47
C PRO A 14 -2.56 10.68 18.51
N ALA A 15 -1.37 10.49 19.06
CA ALA A 15 -0.15 10.39 18.26
C ALA A 15 -0.10 9.03 17.53
N LYS A 16 0.34 9.09 16.28
CA LYS A 16 0.56 7.96 15.41
C LYS A 16 1.97 8.05 14.84
N TYR A 17 2.70 6.96 14.88
CA TYR A 17 4.07 6.87 14.43
C TYR A 17 4.20 5.83 13.34
N THR A 18 5.21 5.99 12.50
CA THR A 18 5.61 4.98 11.53
C THR A 18 7.11 4.83 11.51
N SER A 19 7.58 3.60 11.37
CA SER A 19 8.97 3.25 11.08
C SER A 19 9.00 2.44 9.81
N SER A 20 9.91 2.80 8.89
CA SER A 20 10.01 2.14 7.60
C SER A 20 11.46 1.83 7.27
N HIS A 21 11.70 0.63 6.72
CA HIS A 21 12.98 0.20 6.21
C HIS A 21 12.85 -0.11 4.72
N TYR A 22 13.89 0.24 3.97
CA TYR A 22 13.96 -0.07 2.55
C TYR A 22 15.36 -0.54 2.18
N LEU A 23 15.45 -1.77 1.68
CA LEU A 23 16.67 -2.34 1.14
C LEU A 23 16.62 -2.33 -0.38
N SER A 24 17.50 -1.58 -1.02
CA SER A 24 17.63 -1.54 -2.47
C SER A 24 18.87 -2.31 -2.92
N TRP A 25 18.69 -3.25 -3.85
CA TRP A 25 19.76 -4.07 -4.38
C TRP A 25 19.72 -4.11 -5.91
N ASN A 26 20.80 -3.64 -6.53
CA ASN A 26 21.01 -3.81 -7.96
C ASN A 26 21.65 -5.18 -8.23
N VAL A 27 20.82 -6.19 -8.43
CA VAL A 27 21.24 -7.59 -8.65
C VAL A 27 22.09 -7.70 -9.91
N THR A 28 21.70 -6.98 -10.96
CA THR A 28 22.45 -6.85 -12.22
C THR A 28 22.35 -5.42 -12.74
N LYS A 29 23.04 -5.12 -13.85
CA LYS A 29 22.88 -3.83 -14.56
C LYS A 29 21.44 -3.58 -15.06
N ARG A 30 20.62 -4.64 -15.17
CA ARG A 30 19.26 -4.59 -15.69
C ARG A 30 18.20 -4.87 -14.64
N LEU A 31 18.51 -5.55 -13.54
CA LEU A 31 17.58 -5.94 -12.50
C LEU A 31 17.88 -5.22 -11.19
N SER A 32 16.91 -4.48 -10.68
CA SER A 32 16.91 -3.92 -9.34
C SER A 32 15.76 -4.53 -8.53
N VAL A 33 16.06 -4.89 -7.30
CA VAL A 33 15.10 -5.44 -6.32
C VAL A 33 15.09 -4.53 -5.12
N GLY A 34 13.91 -4.21 -4.63
CA GLY A 34 13.70 -3.48 -3.39
C GLY A 34 12.89 -4.32 -2.41
N LEU A 35 13.33 -4.42 -1.18
CA LEU A 35 12.53 -4.98 -0.10
C LEU A 35 12.17 -3.85 0.86
N PHE A 36 10.93 -3.83 1.32
CA PHE A 36 10.50 -2.84 2.29
C PHE A 36 9.62 -3.44 3.37
N GLU A 37 9.67 -2.81 4.51
CA GLU A 37 8.72 -3.00 5.59
C GLU A 37 8.33 -1.65 6.17
N THR A 38 7.13 -1.57 6.69
CA THR A 38 6.64 -0.39 7.39
C THR A 38 5.78 -0.84 8.55
N ILE A 39 6.02 -0.29 9.72
CA ILE A 39 5.22 -0.54 10.92
C ILE A 39 4.54 0.77 11.32
N VAL A 40 3.23 0.72 11.46
CA VAL A 40 2.42 1.83 11.96
C VAL A 40 1.93 1.49 13.36
N TYR A 41 2.21 2.36 14.32
CA TYR A 41 1.80 2.17 15.71
C TYR A 41 1.27 3.45 16.33
N GLN A 42 0.49 3.30 17.37
CA GLN A 42 -0.14 4.42 18.08
C GLN A 42 0.40 4.55 19.50
N ASP A 43 0.37 5.78 19.99
CA ASP A 43 0.49 6.08 21.40
C ASP A 43 -0.86 6.59 21.93
N SER A 44 -1.73 5.68 22.29
CA SER A 44 -3.07 6.00 22.78
C SER A 44 -3.05 6.63 24.17
N SER A 45 -1.98 6.41 24.94
CA SER A 45 -1.82 6.95 26.28
C SER A 45 -1.17 8.34 26.30
N GLY A 46 -0.52 8.74 25.21
CA GLY A 46 0.29 9.95 25.15
C GLY A 46 1.56 9.91 26.01
N THR A 47 1.89 8.73 26.55
CA THR A 47 3.01 8.55 27.48
C THR A 47 4.15 7.69 26.91
N ARG A 48 3.87 6.89 25.88
CA ARG A 48 4.81 5.93 25.31
C ARG A 48 5.82 6.59 24.36
N GLY A 49 5.37 7.65 23.66
CA GLY A 49 6.20 8.35 22.69
C GLY A 49 6.67 7.44 21.54
N TYR A 50 7.78 7.80 20.94
CA TYR A 50 8.43 7.01 19.90
C TYR A 50 9.10 5.77 20.52
N ASP A 51 8.75 4.58 20.02
CA ASP A 51 9.31 3.32 20.54
C ASP A 51 10.67 3.04 19.88
N VAL A 52 11.72 3.12 20.69
CA VAL A 52 13.11 2.90 20.26
C VAL A 52 13.37 1.50 19.69
N ASN A 53 12.51 0.53 20.00
CA ASN A 53 12.60 -0.80 19.43
C ASN A 53 12.44 -0.81 17.90
N TYR A 54 11.75 0.19 17.34
CA TYR A 54 11.60 0.34 15.88
C TYR A 54 12.75 1.11 15.22
N LEU A 55 13.79 1.50 15.97
CA LEU A 55 15.02 2.08 15.44
C LEU A 55 16.05 1.02 14.98
N ASN A 56 15.78 -0.27 15.19
CA ASN A 56 16.70 -1.32 14.75
C ASN A 56 16.81 -1.30 13.21
N PRO A 57 18.00 -1.09 12.63
CA PRO A 57 18.17 -0.93 11.18
C PRO A 57 18.07 -2.24 10.38
N ILE A 58 17.91 -3.38 11.05
CA ILE A 58 17.83 -4.68 10.39
C ILE A 58 16.41 -4.88 9.89
N ILE A 59 16.26 -4.87 8.54
CA ILE A 59 14.98 -5.11 7.87
C ILE A 59 14.42 -6.48 8.27
N PHE A 60 13.09 -6.56 8.48
CA PHE A 60 12.33 -7.74 8.91
C PHE A 60 12.67 -8.28 10.31
N TYR A 61 13.55 -7.62 11.06
CA TYR A 61 13.86 -8.09 12.40
C TYR A 61 12.72 -7.88 13.41
N ARG A 62 11.93 -6.82 13.20
CA ARG A 62 10.86 -6.41 14.11
C ARG A 62 9.47 -6.35 13.50
N SER A 63 9.35 -6.56 12.19
CA SER A 63 8.05 -6.66 11.51
C SER A 63 7.20 -7.82 12.03
N VAL A 64 7.81 -8.66 12.85
CA VAL A 64 7.17 -9.83 13.38
C VAL A 64 6.32 -9.40 14.58
N GLU A 65 5.03 -9.23 14.38
CA GLU A 65 3.98 -9.10 15.39
C GLU A 65 4.08 -10.17 16.50
N PHE A 66 4.85 -11.21 16.25
CA PHE A 66 4.98 -12.40 17.08
C PHE A 66 5.64 -12.18 18.43
N SER A 67 6.38 -11.08 18.64
CA SER A 67 7.17 -10.92 19.86
C SER A 67 6.56 -10.00 20.92
N ILE A 68 5.54 -9.19 20.59
CA ILE A 68 5.05 -8.13 21.50
C ILE A 68 3.53 -8.21 21.75
N GLY A 69 2.82 -9.16 21.13
CA GLY A 69 1.37 -9.30 21.28
C GLY A 69 0.56 -8.22 20.55
N SER A 70 -0.75 -8.18 20.80
CA SER A 70 -1.72 -7.32 20.10
C SER A 70 -1.50 -5.81 20.25
N ALA A 71 -0.47 -5.35 20.93
CA ALA A 71 -0.11 -3.94 21.11
C ALA A 71 0.97 -3.46 20.12
N SER A 72 1.44 -4.33 19.22
CA SER A 72 2.66 -4.08 18.44
C SER A 72 2.49 -3.13 17.24
N GLY A 73 1.31 -2.85 16.77
CA GLY A 73 1.08 -2.02 15.59
C GLY A 73 0.75 -2.84 14.33
N ASN A 74 0.52 -2.15 13.23
CA ASN A 74 0.21 -2.73 11.91
C ASN A 74 1.49 -2.78 11.06
N ALA A 75 1.90 -3.98 10.64
CA ALA A 75 3.10 -4.21 9.86
C ALA A 75 2.76 -4.54 8.40
N LEU A 76 3.31 -3.76 7.47
CA LEU A 76 3.26 -4.03 6.04
C LEU A 76 4.65 -4.38 5.55
N MET A 77 4.74 -5.32 4.62
CA MET A 77 5.99 -5.66 3.95
C MET A 77 5.77 -5.80 2.45
N GLY A 78 6.83 -5.65 1.68
CA GLY A 78 6.67 -5.80 0.24
C GLY A 78 7.98 -5.87 -0.53
N LEU A 79 7.77 -6.06 -1.83
CA LEU A 79 8.81 -6.27 -2.82
C LEU A 79 8.60 -5.28 -3.98
N ASN A 80 9.67 -4.63 -4.39
CA ASN A 80 9.74 -3.85 -5.61
C ASN A 80 10.66 -4.54 -6.62
N LEU A 81 10.25 -4.57 -7.87
CA LEU A 81 11.05 -5.08 -8.97
C LEU A 81 11.11 -4.04 -10.10
N ARG A 82 12.30 -3.87 -10.66
CA ARG A 82 12.50 -3.10 -11.88
C ARG A 82 13.46 -3.84 -12.80
N TYR A 83 13.00 -4.13 -14.00
CA TYR A 83 13.80 -4.87 -14.99
C TYR A 83 13.86 -4.10 -16.32
N LYS A 84 15.06 -3.73 -16.74
CA LYS A 84 15.33 -3.18 -18.08
C LYS A 84 15.36 -4.31 -19.09
N LEU A 85 14.23 -4.55 -19.74
CA LEU A 85 14.10 -5.58 -20.77
C LEU A 85 14.99 -5.23 -21.98
N THR A 86 14.93 -3.96 -22.40
CA THR A 86 15.84 -3.35 -23.37
C THR A 86 16.30 -1.98 -22.88
N ASP A 87 17.11 -1.27 -23.64
CA ASP A 87 17.49 0.11 -23.29
C ASP A 87 16.31 1.09 -23.42
N LEU A 88 15.28 0.72 -24.19
CA LEU A 88 14.08 1.51 -24.40
C LEU A 88 12.85 1.02 -23.64
N LEU A 89 12.88 -0.18 -23.04
CA LEU A 89 11.74 -0.77 -22.35
C LEU A 89 12.12 -1.25 -20.96
N THR A 90 11.46 -0.68 -19.98
CA THR A 90 11.58 -1.06 -18.57
C THR A 90 10.24 -1.61 -18.07
N LEU A 91 10.29 -2.77 -17.45
CA LEU A 91 9.18 -3.35 -16.68
C LEU A 91 9.40 -3.04 -15.20
N TYR A 92 8.32 -2.83 -14.47
CA TYR A 92 8.37 -2.66 -13.02
C TYR A 92 7.14 -3.24 -12.34
N GLY A 93 7.28 -3.52 -11.06
CA GLY A 93 6.16 -4.00 -10.27
C GLY A 93 6.45 -3.84 -8.78
N GLN A 94 5.37 -3.85 -8.02
CA GLN A 94 5.37 -3.85 -6.57
C GLN A 94 4.38 -4.89 -6.07
N PHE A 95 4.73 -5.55 -5.00
CA PHE A 95 3.84 -6.40 -4.22
C PHE A 95 3.87 -5.90 -2.78
N VAL A 96 2.72 -5.73 -2.17
CA VAL A 96 2.56 -5.40 -0.76
C VAL A 96 1.72 -6.45 -0.07
N LEU A 97 2.15 -6.85 1.11
CA LEU A 97 1.46 -7.77 2.00
C LEU A 97 1.15 -7.03 3.30
N ASP A 98 -0.13 -6.99 3.65
CA ASP A 98 -0.65 -6.41 4.88
C ASP A 98 -1.32 -7.52 5.68
N GLU A 99 -0.86 -7.78 6.89
CA GLU A 99 -1.26 -8.91 7.76
C GLU A 99 -1.30 -10.27 7.03
N PHE A 100 -0.34 -11.12 7.32
CA PHE A 100 -0.27 -12.47 6.79
C PHE A 100 -0.69 -13.51 7.85
N SER A 101 -1.77 -14.22 7.59
CA SER A 101 -2.15 -15.39 8.37
C SER A 101 -2.05 -16.65 7.51
N ALA A 102 -1.01 -17.45 7.74
CA ALA A 102 -0.73 -18.66 6.94
C ALA A 102 -1.92 -19.63 6.93
N ASP A 103 -2.57 -19.80 8.07
CA ASP A 103 -3.70 -20.75 8.21
C ASP A 103 -4.93 -20.36 7.41
N ARG A 104 -5.13 -19.07 7.16
CA ARG A 104 -6.29 -18.53 6.42
C ARG A 104 -5.98 -18.30 4.95
N ASN A 105 -4.74 -17.99 4.62
CA ASN A 105 -4.34 -17.60 3.25
C ASN A 105 -4.18 -18.81 2.32
N PHE A 106 -3.81 -19.97 2.84
CA PHE A 106 -3.66 -21.20 2.04
C PHE A 106 -4.91 -22.07 2.02
N GLY A 107 -5.99 -21.67 2.70
CA GLY A 107 -7.24 -22.43 2.80
C GLY A 107 -8.14 -22.39 1.55
N GLY A 108 -7.70 -21.80 0.45
CA GLY A 108 -8.40 -21.84 -0.86
C GLY A 108 -9.73 -21.08 -0.92
N GLN A 109 -10.07 -20.28 0.07
CA GLN A 109 -11.27 -19.46 0.11
C GLN A 109 -10.92 -17.96 -0.01
N ASN A 110 -11.83 -17.19 -0.61
CA ASN A 110 -11.75 -15.72 -0.66
C ASN A 110 -11.97 -15.15 0.73
N SER A 111 -10.96 -15.24 1.59
CA SER A 111 -11.04 -14.72 2.95
C SER A 111 -10.67 -13.24 2.98
N TRP A 112 -11.40 -12.44 3.76
CA TRP A 112 -11.09 -11.04 4.04
C TRP A 112 -9.67 -10.84 4.59
N ALA A 113 -9.11 -11.85 5.27
CA ALA A 113 -7.77 -11.81 5.86
C ALA A 113 -6.63 -11.91 4.83
N ASN A 114 -6.96 -12.16 3.55
CA ASN A 114 -6.00 -12.13 2.45
C ASN A 114 -5.77 -10.68 2.00
N LYS A 115 -5.01 -9.92 2.77
CA LYS A 115 -4.76 -8.50 2.55
C LYS A 115 -3.45 -8.30 1.81
N PHE A 116 -3.54 -7.99 0.53
CA PHE A 116 -2.39 -7.68 -0.31
C PHE A 116 -2.77 -6.82 -1.51
N GLY A 117 -1.77 -6.23 -2.13
CA GLY A 117 -1.93 -5.50 -3.38
C GLY A 117 -0.72 -5.68 -4.28
N TYR A 118 -0.91 -5.45 -5.57
CA TYR A 118 0.19 -5.43 -6.53
C TYR A 118 0.01 -4.32 -7.56
N GLN A 119 1.14 -3.87 -8.04
CA GLN A 119 1.29 -2.97 -9.18
C GLN A 119 2.15 -3.67 -10.22
N LEU A 120 1.74 -3.59 -11.48
CA LEU A 120 2.55 -4.02 -12.61
C LEU A 120 2.51 -2.93 -13.68
N GLY A 121 3.66 -2.61 -14.24
CA GLY A 121 3.73 -1.57 -15.25
C GLY A 121 4.94 -1.70 -16.17
N PHE A 122 4.89 -0.92 -17.23
CA PHE A 122 6.01 -0.74 -18.12
C PHE A 122 6.20 0.73 -18.49
N LYS A 123 7.42 1.07 -18.89
CA LYS A 123 7.78 2.36 -19.47
C LYS A 123 8.59 2.14 -20.72
N SER A 124 8.09 2.64 -21.84
CA SER A 124 8.69 2.55 -23.17
C SER A 124 9.12 3.92 -23.66
N PHE A 125 10.36 4.02 -24.11
CA PHE A 125 10.93 5.22 -24.69
C PHE A 125 11.03 5.05 -26.20
N ASN A 126 10.88 6.13 -26.97
CA ASN A 126 10.85 6.11 -28.44
C ASN A 126 9.87 5.04 -28.94
N THR A 127 8.71 4.98 -28.32
CA THR A 127 7.68 3.98 -28.57
C THR A 127 7.30 3.98 -30.06
N PHE A 128 7.13 2.80 -30.65
CA PHE A 128 6.87 2.63 -32.08
C PHE A 128 7.92 3.27 -32.99
N HIS A 129 9.17 3.41 -32.51
CA HIS A 129 10.28 4.08 -33.21
C HIS A 129 10.04 5.57 -33.46
N VAL A 130 9.08 6.19 -32.77
CA VAL A 130 8.85 7.63 -32.82
C VAL A 130 9.78 8.31 -31.82
N PRO A 131 10.77 9.12 -32.26
CA PRO A 131 11.68 9.80 -31.36
C PRO A 131 10.95 10.66 -30.33
N ASN A 132 11.38 10.61 -29.07
CA ASN A 132 10.82 11.39 -27.95
C ASN A 132 9.36 11.06 -27.58
N LEU A 133 8.79 9.98 -28.11
CA LEU A 133 7.51 9.45 -27.63
C LEU A 133 7.77 8.48 -26.49
N THR A 134 7.22 8.78 -25.31
CA THR A 134 7.27 7.92 -24.12
C THR A 134 5.86 7.47 -23.78
N VAL A 135 5.69 6.17 -23.59
CA VAL A 135 4.46 5.56 -23.08
C VAL A 135 4.76 4.85 -21.78
N GLN A 136 3.99 5.14 -20.77
CA GLN A 136 4.01 4.43 -19.50
C GLN A 136 2.59 3.94 -19.22
N SER A 137 2.45 2.66 -18.89
CA SER A 137 1.16 2.10 -18.48
C SER A 137 1.38 1.20 -17.27
N GLU A 138 0.41 1.25 -16.35
CA GLU A 138 0.42 0.44 -15.15
C GLU A 138 -0.98 0.02 -14.75
N ILE A 139 -1.04 -1.08 -14.04
CA ILE A 139 -2.22 -1.56 -13.35
C ILE A 139 -1.91 -1.64 -11.86
N ASN A 140 -2.87 -1.23 -11.06
CA ASN A 140 -2.86 -1.31 -9.61
C ASN A 140 -4.08 -2.13 -9.18
N TRP A 141 -3.87 -3.13 -8.35
CA TRP A 141 -4.94 -3.94 -7.81
C TRP A 141 -4.70 -4.19 -6.34
N VAL A 142 -5.71 -3.90 -5.53
CA VAL A 142 -5.64 -3.99 -4.07
C VAL A 142 -6.88 -4.70 -3.56
N ARG A 143 -6.67 -5.71 -2.75
CA ARG A 143 -7.75 -6.49 -2.14
C ARG A 143 -8.50 -5.69 -1.07
N PRO A 144 -9.76 -6.11 -0.77
CA PRO A 144 -10.54 -5.58 0.33
C PRO A 144 -9.76 -5.62 1.65
N TYR A 145 -10.00 -4.64 2.52
CA TYR A 145 -9.42 -4.48 3.85
C TYR A 145 -7.91 -4.27 3.91
N THR A 146 -7.19 -4.36 2.77
CA THR A 146 -5.77 -3.99 2.70
C THR A 146 -5.59 -2.55 3.16
N TYR A 147 -4.57 -2.30 3.98
CA TYR A 147 -4.27 -1.02 4.63
C TYR A 147 -5.19 -0.63 5.80
N SER A 148 -6.28 -1.36 6.05
CA SER A 148 -7.12 -1.20 7.23
C SER A 148 -6.58 -2.03 8.40
N HIS A 149 -6.91 -1.64 9.63
CA HIS A 149 -6.50 -2.39 10.81
C HIS A 149 -7.67 -2.51 11.80
N ARG A 150 -7.59 -3.50 12.72
CA ARG A 150 -8.54 -3.67 13.81
C ARG A 150 -8.73 -2.37 14.58
N GLU A 151 -7.60 -1.74 14.93
CA GLU A 151 -7.56 -0.42 15.55
C GLU A 151 -7.41 0.64 14.44
N PRO A 152 -8.41 1.48 14.18
CA PRO A 152 -8.36 2.46 13.08
C PRO A 152 -7.16 3.41 13.13
N LEU A 153 -6.62 3.69 14.32
CA LEU A 153 -5.41 4.50 14.48
C LEU A 153 -4.13 3.80 14.00
N GLN A 154 -4.17 2.49 13.75
CA GLN A 154 -3.05 1.72 13.23
C GLN A 154 -3.18 1.38 11.75
N ASN A 155 -4.20 1.93 11.06
CA ASN A 155 -4.33 1.80 9.61
C ASN A 155 -3.13 2.47 8.89
N TYR A 156 -2.88 2.08 7.64
CA TYR A 156 -1.80 2.65 6.84
C TYR A 156 -2.22 3.99 6.21
N ALA A 157 -2.42 4.98 7.09
CA ALA A 157 -2.84 6.33 6.75
C ALA A 157 -2.19 7.36 7.68
N HIS A 158 -2.13 8.63 7.23
CA HIS A 158 -1.61 9.76 8.00
C HIS A 158 -2.39 11.03 7.65
N TYR A 159 -2.70 11.87 8.64
CA TYR A 159 -3.51 13.09 8.44
C TYR A 159 -4.81 12.86 7.65
N ASN A 160 -5.49 11.77 7.90
CA ASN A 160 -6.71 11.37 7.20
C ASN A 160 -6.51 11.16 5.69
N GLN A 161 -5.31 10.76 5.29
CA GLN A 161 -4.95 10.40 3.91
C GLN A 161 -4.32 9.03 3.88
N ALA A 162 -4.66 8.23 2.87
CA ALA A 162 -4.01 6.95 2.64
C ALA A 162 -2.52 7.16 2.31
N LEU A 163 -1.64 6.35 2.90
CA LEU A 163 -0.20 6.41 2.63
C LEU A 163 0.20 5.61 1.39
N ALA A 164 -0.58 4.58 1.03
CA ALA A 164 -0.28 3.76 -0.14
C ALA A 164 -0.93 4.34 -1.40
N HIS A 165 -2.24 4.23 -1.51
CA HIS A 165 -2.98 4.63 -2.71
C HIS A 165 -4.21 5.47 -2.33
N PRO A 166 -4.50 6.56 -3.08
CA PRO A 166 -5.65 7.44 -2.77
C PRO A 166 -7.00 6.72 -2.78
N LEU A 167 -7.15 5.66 -3.58
CA LEU A 167 -8.39 4.86 -3.65
C LEU A 167 -8.61 3.94 -2.44
N GLY A 168 -7.62 3.81 -1.54
CA GLY A 168 -7.73 2.97 -0.34
C GLY A 168 -7.55 1.49 -0.63
N GLY A 169 -8.53 0.66 -0.25
CA GLY A 169 -8.58 -0.78 -0.52
C GLY A 169 -9.62 -1.14 -1.58
N ASN A 170 -9.72 -2.43 -1.92
CA ASN A 170 -10.75 -2.99 -2.80
C ASN A 170 -10.94 -2.23 -4.12
N PHE A 171 -9.88 -2.12 -4.90
CA PHE A 171 -9.93 -1.45 -6.20
C PHE A 171 -9.04 -2.12 -7.24
N PHE A 172 -9.40 -1.89 -8.49
CA PHE A 172 -8.57 -2.08 -9.67
C PHE A 172 -8.43 -0.75 -10.39
N GLU A 173 -7.22 -0.39 -10.78
CA GLU A 173 -6.93 0.81 -11.54
C GLU A 173 -5.98 0.50 -12.69
N SER A 174 -6.20 1.16 -13.82
CA SER A 174 -5.26 1.19 -14.94
C SER A 174 -4.98 2.64 -15.32
N VAL A 175 -3.71 3.01 -15.36
CA VAL A 175 -3.26 4.35 -15.73
C VAL A 175 -2.31 4.26 -16.92
N THR A 176 -2.55 5.03 -17.95
CA THR A 176 -1.68 5.13 -19.12
C THR A 176 -1.31 6.59 -19.36
N LEU A 177 -0.02 6.87 -19.38
CA LEU A 177 0.56 8.19 -19.68
C LEU A 177 1.27 8.14 -21.02
N VAL A 178 0.96 9.09 -21.87
CA VAL A 178 1.62 9.29 -23.17
C VAL A 178 2.24 10.67 -23.18
N ARG A 179 3.54 10.75 -23.39
CA ARG A 179 4.32 11.99 -23.42
C ARG A 179 5.05 12.10 -24.76
N TYR A 180 4.92 13.24 -25.40
CA TYR A 180 5.61 13.50 -26.66
C TYR A 180 6.27 14.88 -26.65
N ASN A 181 7.57 14.90 -26.96
CA ASN A 181 8.35 16.13 -27.07
C ASN A 181 8.70 16.38 -28.52
N TYR A 182 8.28 17.50 -29.06
CA TYR A 182 8.64 17.93 -30.42
C TYR A 182 9.14 19.36 -30.42
N LYS A 183 10.40 19.55 -30.67
CA LYS A 183 11.09 20.86 -30.60
C LYS A 183 10.81 21.53 -29.24
N ARG A 184 10.06 22.64 -29.21
CA ARG A 184 9.66 23.37 -27.99
C ARG A 184 8.30 22.95 -27.43
N TRP A 185 7.63 22.01 -28.07
CA TRP A 185 6.32 21.53 -27.64
C TRP A 185 6.46 20.31 -26.74
N PHE A 186 5.79 20.37 -25.60
CA PHE A 186 5.58 19.24 -24.72
C PHE A 186 4.09 18.90 -24.70
N MET A 187 3.75 17.66 -24.99
CA MET A 187 2.38 17.15 -24.98
C MET A 187 2.31 15.97 -24.02
N GLU A 188 1.32 15.97 -23.16
CA GLU A 188 1.04 14.87 -22.24
C GLU A 188 -0.45 14.54 -22.31
N GLY A 189 -0.76 13.26 -22.40
CA GLY A 189 -2.10 12.70 -22.27
C GLY A 189 -2.12 11.62 -21.21
N GLU A 190 -3.17 11.59 -20.41
CA GLU A 190 -3.41 10.59 -19.38
C GLU A 190 -4.77 9.93 -19.62
N LEU A 191 -4.80 8.60 -19.57
CA LEU A 191 -6.00 7.79 -19.56
C LEU A 191 -6.03 6.98 -18.28
N MET A 192 -7.07 7.18 -17.48
CA MET A 192 -7.29 6.44 -16.23
C MET A 192 -8.61 5.69 -16.30
N TYR A 193 -8.59 4.44 -15.86
CA TYR A 193 -9.78 3.65 -15.60
C TYR A 193 -9.68 3.08 -14.19
N ALA A 194 -10.72 3.23 -13.38
CA ALA A 194 -10.77 2.66 -12.02
C ALA A 194 -12.11 1.97 -11.79
N SER A 195 -12.05 0.80 -11.16
CA SER A 195 -13.18 0.10 -10.57
C SER A 195 -12.93 0.00 -9.08
N ILE A 196 -13.89 0.45 -8.27
CA ILE A 196 -13.73 0.59 -6.83
C ILE A 196 -14.88 -0.13 -6.15
N GLY A 197 -14.57 -0.99 -5.19
CA GLY A 197 -15.56 -1.58 -4.33
C GLY A 197 -16.29 -0.49 -3.54
N GLN A 198 -17.56 -0.69 -3.28
CA GLN A 198 -18.37 0.32 -2.63
C GLN A 198 -18.77 -0.11 -1.23
N ASP A 199 -18.38 0.67 -0.23
CA ASP A 199 -18.94 0.61 1.10
C ASP A 199 -20.28 1.37 1.08
N SER A 200 -21.41 0.64 1.01
CA SER A 200 -22.73 1.25 1.05
C SER A 200 -23.08 1.71 2.48
N LEU A 201 -24.11 2.53 2.63
CA LEU A 201 -24.51 3.16 3.90
C LEU A 201 -24.50 2.17 5.07
N GLY A 202 -23.54 2.35 5.97
CA GLY A 202 -23.37 1.55 7.19
C GLY A 202 -22.69 0.19 7.01
N SER A 203 -22.31 -0.19 5.80
CA SER A 203 -21.55 -1.43 5.53
C SER A 203 -20.05 -1.17 5.44
N ASN A 204 -19.25 -2.23 5.61
CA ASN A 204 -17.81 -2.20 5.43
C ASN A 204 -17.39 -3.38 4.56
N TRP A 205 -17.09 -3.10 3.29
CA TRP A 205 -16.61 -4.06 2.29
C TRP A 205 -15.12 -3.91 1.99
N GLY A 206 -14.42 -3.14 2.84
CA GLY A 206 -12.96 -3.04 2.82
C GLY A 206 -12.38 -2.02 1.85
N THR A 207 -13.17 -1.08 1.35
CA THR A 207 -12.69 0.04 0.54
C THR A 207 -12.18 1.18 1.43
N ASN A 208 -12.94 1.53 2.45
CA ASN A 208 -12.58 2.58 3.39
C ASN A 208 -11.59 2.07 4.44
N ILE A 209 -10.31 2.38 4.26
CA ILE A 209 -9.23 1.97 5.16
C ILE A 209 -9.28 2.60 6.55
N PHE A 210 -10.15 3.60 6.76
CA PHE A 210 -10.34 4.26 8.07
C PHE A 210 -11.34 3.52 8.96
N LEU A 211 -12.05 2.53 8.42
CA LEU A 211 -12.93 1.66 9.20
C LEU A 211 -12.13 0.47 9.74
N SER A 212 -12.51 0.03 10.95
CA SER A 212 -11.98 -1.22 11.50
C SER A 212 -12.44 -2.41 10.66
N TYR A 213 -11.55 -3.31 10.30
CA TYR A 213 -11.96 -4.55 9.62
C TYR A 213 -12.83 -5.47 10.50
N ASN A 214 -12.92 -5.21 11.81
CA ASN A 214 -13.85 -5.93 12.68
C ASN A 214 -15.32 -5.55 12.42
N SER A 215 -15.57 -4.41 11.77
CA SER A 215 -16.93 -4.01 11.35
C SER A 215 -17.31 -4.53 9.97
N ARG A 216 -16.58 -5.53 9.42
CA ARG A 216 -16.88 -6.15 8.14
C ARG A 216 -18.23 -6.87 8.15
N GLU A 217 -18.88 -6.91 6.99
CA GLU A 217 -20.20 -7.52 6.84
C GLU A 217 -20.13 -9.05 6.82
N GLN A 218 -19.02 -9.63 6.32
CA GLN A 218 -18.83 -11.06 6.19
C GLN A 218 -17.36 -11.47 6.16
N ASP A 219 -17.09 -12.76 6.33
CA ASP A 219 -15.73 -13.31 6.31
C ASP A 219 -15.19 -13.61 4.90
N LEU A 220 -16.04 -13.58 3.89
CA LEU A 220 -15.65 -13.65 2.48
C LEU A 220 -15.53 -12.23 1.91
N ASP A 221 -14.53 -11.99 1.09
CA ASP A 221 -14.36 -10.68 0.46
C ASP A 221 -15.08 -10.60 -0.90
N ASN A 222 -15.56 -9.41 -1.22
CA ASN A 222 -16.08 -9.04 -2.53
C ASN A 222 -14.99 -8.27 -3.27
N VAL A 223 -14.15 -8.99 -3.99
CA VAL A 223 -13.07 -8.41 -4.80
C VAL A 223 -13.64 -7.76 -6.05
N VAL A 224 -13.18 -6.55 -6.37
CA VAL A 224 -13.44 -5.84 -7.64
C VAL A 224 -12.48 -6.29 -8.73
#